data_b76f57a737fef930362d284e8016b735
#
_entry.id   b76f57a737fef930362d284e8016b735
#
_cell.length_a   1.000
_cell.length_b   1.000
_cell.length_c   1.000
_cell.angle_alpha   90.00
_cell.angle_beta   90.00
_cell.angle_gamma   90.00
#
_symmetry.space_group_name_H-M   'P 1'
#
loop_
_entity.id
_entity.type
_entity.pdbx_description
1 polymer ?
#
loop_
_entity_poly.entity_id
_entity_poly.type
_entity_poly.pdbx_seq_one_letter_code
_entity_poly.pdbx_strand_id
1 'polypeptide(L)'
;YFVSGHVADIGMRAKLRGLKDGNERPLFLNSMQQAGNYTLDGSAIQFPRNGAFDKTKAHMISGDFSQLVYSIRQDITFKLFTEGVVQNTDGTIAYNLMQNDMVALRAVMRLGWEIPNPVNAMAKEKAKRFPFAVLTPTNA
;
A
#
# COMPACT_ATOMS: atom_id res chain seq x y z
N TYR A 1 16.38 2.02 13.44
CA TYR A 1 15.01 1.55 13.23
C TYR A 1 15.01 0.03 13.08
N PHE A 2 14.00 -0.61 13.63
CA PHE A 2 13.75 -2.04 13.44
C PHE A 2 12.59 -2.23 12.46
N VAL A 3 12.70 -3.22 11.59
CA VAL A 3 11.61 -3.53 10.67
C VAL A 3 10.45 -4.11 11.46
N SER A 4 9.32 -3.42 11.47
CA SER A 4 8.09 -3.86 12.14
C SER A 4 7.10 -4.54 11.18
N GLY A 5 7.30 -4.38 9.87
CA GLY A 5 6.43 -5.00 8.89
C GLY A 5 6.87 -4.79 7.45
N HIS A 6 6.15 -5.47 6.57
CA HIS A 6 6.38 -5.46 5.14
C HIS A 6 5.05 -5.28 4.39
N VAL A 7 5.08 -4.54 3.30
CA VAL A 7 3.98 -4.46 2.33
C VAL A 7 4.55 -4.81 0.97
N ALA A 8 3.93 -5.77 0.27
CA ALA A 8 4.46 -6.25 -0.99
C ALA A 8 3.36 -6.47 -2.03
N ASP A 9 3.75 -6.45 -3.30
CA ASP A 9 2.87 -6.86 -4.39
C ASP A 9 2.46 -8.33 -4.25
N ILE A 10 1.24 -8.65 -4.69
CA ILE A 10 0.71 -10.02 -4.63
C ILE A 10 1.59 -11.03 -5.40
N GLY A 11 2.25 -10.61 -6.48
CA GLY A 11 3.20 -11.44 -7.23
C GLY A 11 4.44 -11.81 -6.42
N MET A 12 4.84 -10.98 -5.46
CA MET A 12 5.95 -11.26 -4.57
C MET A 12 5.68 -12.46 -3.66
N ARG A 13 4.41 -12.69 -3.29
CA ARG A 13 4.00 -13.90 -2.55
C ARG A 13 4.36 -15.18 -3.30
N ALA A 14 4.10 -15.22 -4.61
CA ALA A 14 4.44 -16.38 -5.43
C ALA A 14 5.97 -16.59 -5.53
N LYS A 15 6.72 -15.50 -5.70
CA LYS A 15 8.19 -15.51 -5.72
C LYS A 15 8.77 -16.03 -4.42
N LEU A 16 8.33 -15.53 -3.27
CA LEU A 16 8.79 -15.97 -1.94
C LEU A 16 8.50 -17.47 -1.69
N ARG A 17 7.31 -17.94 -2.09
CA ARG A 17 6.96 -19.36 -1.98
C ARG A 17 7.79 -20.26 -2.88
N GLY A 18 8.24 -19.75 -4.02
CA GLY A 18 9.08 -20.48 -4.98
C GLY A 18 10.56 -20.51 -4.63
N LEU A 19 11.02 -19.74 -3.62
CA LEU A 19 12.42 -19.75 -3.22
C LEU A 19 12.78 -21.04 -2.51
N LYS A 20 13.84 -21.67 -2.99
CA LYS A 20 14.38 -22.94 -2.46
C LYS A 20 15.85 -22.75 -2.09
N ASP A 21 16.33 -23.56 -1.15
CA ASP A 21 17.75 -23.68 -0.84
C ASP A 21 18.49 -24.53 -1.88
N GLY A 22 19.82 -24.68 -1.71
CA GLY A 22 20.65 -25.53 -2.58
C GLY A 22 20.30 -27.03 -2.56
N ASN A 23 19.43 -27.47 -1.64
CA ASN A 23 18.90 -28.81 -1.51
C ASN A 23 17.43 -28.93 -1.95
N GLU A 24 16.94 -27.97 -2.70
CA GLU A 24 15.55 -27.83 -3.19
C GLU A 24 14.48 -27.71 -2.09
N ARG A 25 14.84 -27.41 -0.86
CA ARG A 25 13.89 -27.21 0.23
C ARG A 25 13.34 -25.79 0.19
N PRO A 26 11.99 -25.60 0.30
CA PRO A 26 11.40 -24.28 0.35
C PRO A 26 11.85 -23.49 1.58
N LEU A 27 12.34 -22.27 1.39
CA LEU A 27 12.83 -21.42 2.47
C LEU A 27 11.70 -20.80 3.30
N PHE A 28 10.57 -20.43 2.65
CA PHE A 28 9.48 -19.68 3.28
C PHE A 28 8.17 -20.45 3.39
N LEU A 29 8.22 -21.78 3.33
CA LEU A 29 7.00 -22.58 3.29
C LEU A 29 6.11 -22.38 4.53
N ASN A 30 6.69 -22.47 5.72
CA ASN A 30 5.94 -22.39 6.98
C ASN A 30 5.34 -20.99 7.22
N SER A 31 6.08 -19.92 6.88
CA SER A 31 5.63 -18.56 7.08
C SER A 31 4.59 -18.10 6.05
N MET A 32 4.51 -18.78 4.89
CA MET A 32 3.61 -18.44 3.79
C MET A 32 2.42 -19.39 3.64
N GLN A 33 2.33 -20.47 4.41
CA GLN A 33 1.23 -21.45 4.34
C GLN A 33 0.00 -21.06 5.15
N GLN A 34 0.17 -20.33 6.25
CA GLN A 34 -0.97 -19.90 7.07
C GLN A 34 -1.82 -18.89 6.34
N ALA A 35 -3.09 -19.20 6.15
CA ALA A 35 -4.03 -18.29 5.55
C ALA A 35 -4.24 -17.06 6.44
N GLY A 36 -3.89 -15.88 5.93
CA GLY A 36 -4.15 -14.59 6.59
C GLY A 36 -3.00 -14.01 7.40
N ASN A 37 -2.06 -14.82 7.90
CA ASN A 37 -0.93 -14.34 8.70
C ASN A 37 0.41 -14.73 8.06
N TYR A 38 0.79 -13.96 7.04
CA TYR A 38 2.09 -14.14 6.42
C TYR A 38 3.17 -13.41 7.21
N THR A 39 4.31 -14.07 7.43
CA THR A 39 5.47 -13.47 8.09
C THR A 39 6.70 -13.57 7.20
N LEU A 40 7.54 -12.56 7.26
CA LEU A 40 8.86 -12.52 6.64
C LEU A 40 9.83 -12.00 7.68
N ASP A 41 10.90 -12.77 7.95
CA ASP A 41 11.90 -12.43 8.98
C ASP A 41 11.26 -12.10 10.36
N GLY A 42 10.23 -12.88 10.74
CA GLY A 42 9.50 -12.69 12.00
C GLY A 42 8.50 -11.52 12.00
N SER A 43 8.51 -10.64 11.01
CA SER A 43 7.61 -9.50 10.90
C SER A 43 6.46 -9.80 9.95
N ALA A 44 5.28 -9.18 10.19
CA ALA A 44 4.11 -9.37 9.36
C ALA A 44 4.33 -8.82 7.95
N ILE A 45 3.90 -9.57 6.93
CA ILE A 45 3.88 -9.11 5.55
C ILE A 45 2.44 -9.06 5.03
N GLN A 46 2.07 -7.93 4.44
CA GLN A 46 0.75 -7.69 3.88
C GLN A 46 0.81 -7.63 2.36
N PHE A 47 -0.22 -8.20 1.72
CA PHE A 47 -0.37 -8.18 0.25
C PHE A 47 -1.68 -7.48 -0.11
N PRO A 48 -1.66 -6.15 -0.37
CA PRO A 48 -2.85 -5.41 -0.77
C PRO A 48 -3.45 -5.97 -2.07
N ARG A 49 -4.79 -6.13 -2.09
CA ARG A 49 -5.53 -6.66 -3.24
C ARG A 49 -6.42 -5.60 -3.91
N ASN A 50 -6.39 -4.39 -3.41
CA ASN A 50 -7.23 -3.27 -3.87
C ASN A 50 -6.63 -2.51 -5.07
N GLY A 51 -5.53 -3.00 -5.66
CA GLY A 51 -4.86 -2.33 -6.78
C GLY A 51 -4.04 -1.08 -6.42
N ALA A 52 -3.97 -0.72 -5.13
CA ALA A 52 -3.21 0.46 -4.69
C ALA A 52 -1.69 0.28 -4.79
N PHE A 53 -1.21 -0.97 -4.81
CA PHE A 53 0.22 -1.27 -4.88
C PHE A 53 0.68 -1.39 -6.34
N ASP A 54 1.48 -0.44 -6.78
CA ASP A 54 2.01 -0.41 -8.15
C ASP A 54 3.30 -1.23 -8.27
N LYS A 55 3.18 -2.44 -8.82
CA LYS A 55 4.31 -3.36 -9.04
C LYS A 55 5.40 -2.83 -9.97
N THR A 56 5.10 -1.81 -10.78
CA THR A 56 6.09 -1.22 -11.69
C THR A 56 7.04 -0.27 -10.96
N LYS A 57 6.60 0.27 -9.82
CA LYS A 57 7.38 1.19 -8.98
C LYS A 57 8.06 0.50 -7.83
N ALA A 58 7.39 -0.46 -7.20
CA ALA A 58 7.91 -1.18 -6.06
C ALA A 58 7.42 -2.63 -6.02
N HIS A 59 8.29 -3.54 -5.63
CA HIS A 59 7.94 -4.93 -5.36
C HIS A 59 7.58 -5.14 -3.89
N MET A 60 8.30 -4.47 -2.99
CA MET A 60 8.11 -4.57 -1.55
C MET A 60 8.59 -3.29 -0.87
N ILE A 61 7.90 -2.91 0.18
CA ILE A 61 8.28 -1.85 1.11
C ILE A 61 8.44 -2.50 2.48
N SER A 62 9.59 -2.31 3.08
CA SER A 62 9.91 -2.84 4.41
C SER A 62 10.34 -1.70 5.31
N GLY A 63 9.93 -1.72 6.56
CA GLY A 63 10.34 -0.66 7.46
C GLY A 63 9.67 -0.66 8.82
N ASP A 64 9.94 0.39 9.54
CA ASP A 64 9.35 0.66 10.85
C ASP A 64 8.06 1.49 10.70
N PHE A 65 6.92 0.81 10.67
CA PHE A 65 5.62 1.46 10.52
C PHE A 65 5.19 2.27 11.76
N SER A 66 5.87 2.10 12.90
CA SER A 66 5.62 2.95 14.09
C SER A 66 6.07 4.40 13.88
N GLN A 67 6.95 4.63 12.89
CA GLN A 67 7.42 5.95 12.52
C GLN A 67 6.52 6.66 11.50
N LEU A 68 5.49 5.99 11.00
CA LEU A 68 4.52 6.59 10.09
C LEU A 68 3.43 7.29 10.91
N VAL A 69 3.42 8.62 10.87
CA VAL A 69 2.38 9.42 11.51
C VAL A 69 1.30 9.76 10.49
N TYR A 70 0.05 9.57 10.85
CA TYR A 70 -1.08 9.98 10.03
C TYR A 70 -2.06 10.85 10.83
N SER A 71 -2.75 11.73 10.13
CA SER A 71 -3.79 12.59 10.69
C SER A 71 -5.02 12.57 9.79
N ILE A 72 -6.18 12.41 10.40
CA ILE A 72 -7.46 12.45 9.70
C ILE A 72 -8.00 13.88 9.82
N ARG A 73 -7.99 14.63 8.70
CA ARG A 73 -8.56 15.97 8.64
C ARG A 73 -10.08 15.93 8.59
N GLN A 74 -10.63 14.96 7.88
CA GLN A 74 -12.07 14.76 7.72
C GLN A 74 -12.36 13.28 7.66
N ASP A 75 -13.16 12.81 8.60
CA ASP A 75 -13.65 11.44 8.62
C ASP A 75 -14.60 11.18 7.43
N ILE A 76 -14.93 9.92 7.20
CA ILE A 76 -15.77 9.53 6.08
C ILE A 76 -17.15 10.18 6.21
N THR A 77 -17.48 11.02 5.22
CA THR A 77 -18.79 11.65 5.09
C THR A 77 -19.47 11.15 3.83
N PHE A 78 -20.75 10.84 3.96
CA PHE A 78 -21.60 10.40 2.85
C PHE A 78 -22.61 11.48 2.50
N LYS A 79 -22.79 11.73 1.20
CA LYS A 79 -23.84 12.62 0.70
C LYS A 79 -24.52 11.97 -0.50
N LEU A 80 -25.84 11.95 -0.45
CA LEU A 80 -26.70 11.48 -1.52
C LEU A 80 -27.08 12.65 -2.42
N PHE A 81 -27.02 12.45 -3.73
CA PHE A 81 -27.46 13.42 -4.73
C PHE A 81 -28.48 12.74 -5.64
N THR A 82 -29.61 13.37 -5.78
CA THR A 82 -30.69 12.96 -6.69
C THR A 82 -30.72 13.83 -7.95
N GLU A 83 -29.99 14.95 -7.91
CA GLU A 83 -29.93 15.94 -8.98
C GLU A 83 -28.47 16.27 -9.32
N GLY A 84 -28.22 16.62 -10.56
CA GLY A 84 -26.91 17.03 -11.03
C GLY A 84 -26.36 16.20 -12.18
N VAL A 85 -25.15 16.56 -12.60
CA VAL A 85 -24.45 15.95 -13.72
C VAL A 85 -23.12 15.42 -13.24
N VAL A 86 -22.80 14.18 -13.59
CA VAL A 86 -21.48 13.60 -13.39
C VAL A 86 -20.68 13.77 -14.68
N GLN A 87 -19.53 14.43 -14.58
CA GLN A 87 -18.63 14.68 -15.70
C GLN A 87 -17.40 13.78 -15.63
N ASN A 88 -16.89 13.41 -16.79
CA ASN A 88 -15.58 12.81 -16.96
C ASN A 88 -14.47 13.85 -16.74
N THR A 89 -13.22 13.40 -16.66
CA THR A 89 -12.03 14.26 -16.51
C THR A 89 -11.79 15.19 -17.70
N ASP A 90 -12.33 14.87 -18.86
CA ASP A 90 -12.29 15.68 -20.10
C ASP A 90 -13.40 16.73 -20.19
N GLY A 91 -14.29 16.81 -19.18
CA GLY A 91 -15.41 17.74 -19.12
C GLY A 91 -16.67 17.27 -19.84
N THR A 92 -16.65 16.11 -20.48
CA THR A 92 -17.85 15.53 -21.09
C THR A 92 -18.82 15.00 -20.05
N ILE A 93 -20.12 15.09 -20.32
CA ILE A 93 -21.16 14.58 -19.42
C ILE A 93 -21.16 13.04 -19.49
N ALA A 94 -20.82 12.38 -18.38
CA ALA A 94 -20.93 10.94 -18.25
C ALA A 94 -22.36 10.51 -17.92
N TYR A 95 -22.99 11.17 -16.93
CA TYR A 95 -24.34 10.85 -16.49
C TYR A 95 -25.07 12.13 -16.08
N ASN A 96 -26.35 12.25 -16.46
CA ASN A 96 -27.27 13.22 -15.94
C ASN A 96 -28.23 12.50 -15.01
N LEU A 97 -28.09 12.74 -13.69
CA LEU A 97 -28.83 11.99 -12.66
C LEU A 97 -30.35 12.13 -12.81
N MET A 98 -30.81 13.35 -13.10
CA MET A 98 -32.23 13.63 -13.24
C MET A 98 -32.85 13.01 -14.50
N GLN A 99 -32.15 13.07 -15.64
CA GLN A 99 -32.67 12.52 -16.90
C GLN A 99 -32.64 10.99 -16.94
N ASN A 100 -31.72 10.38 -16.20
CA ASN A 100 -31.54 8.92 -16.21
C ASN A 100 -32.17 8.25 -14.99
N ASP A 101 -32.91 8.97 -14.16
CA ASP A 101 -33.50 8.46 -12.91
C ASP A 101 -32.47 7.76 -12.00
N MET A 102 -31.31 8.41 -11.83
CA MET A 102 -30.16 7.86 -11.12
C MET A 102 -29.90 8.62 -9.82
N VAL A 103 -29.33 7.92 -8.85
CA VAL A 103 -28.89 8.50 -7.57
C VAL A 103 -27.39 8.30 -7.45
N ALA A 104 -26.65 9.37 -7.08
CA ALA A 104 -25.23 9.30 -6.83
C ALA A 104 -24.93 9.37 -5.31
N LEU A 105 -24.11 8.43 -4.83
CA LEU A 105 -23.57 8.45 -3.47
C LEU A 105 -22.12 8.95 -3.54
N ARG A 106 -21.84 10.05 -2.84
CA ARG A 106 -20.50 10.61 -2.69
C ARG A 106 -19.97 10.28 -1.30
N ALA A 107 -18.86 9.57 -1.24
CA ALA A 107 -18.07 9.34 -0.03
C ALA A 107 -16.81 10.21 -0.08
N VAL A 108 -16.51 10.95 0.97
CA VAL A 108 -15.32 11.80 1.07
C VAL A 108 -14.62 11.51 2.39
N MET A 109 -13.33 11.22 2.31
CA MET A 109 -12.40 11.13 3.44
C MET A 109 -11.15 11.94 3.10
N ARG A 110 -10.59 12.64 4.09
CA ARG A 110 -9.35 13.40 3.94
C ARG A 110 -8.38 13.02 5.04
N LEU A 111 -7.27 12.47 4.66
CA LEU A 111 -6.17 12.14 5.56
C LEU A 111 -4.84 12.66 5.00
N GLY A 112 -3.90 12.93 5.88
CA GLY A 112 -2.51 13.19 5.56
C GLY A 112 -1.63 12.20 6.29
N TRP A 113 -0.46 11.95 5.78
CA TRP A 113 0.55 11.11 6.42
C TRP A 113 1.94 11.66 6.15
N GLU A 114 2.85 11.43 7.08
CA GLU A 114 4.25 11.85 6.96
C GLU A 114 5.16 11.00 7.85
N ILE A 115 6.44 10.99 7.51
CA ILE A 115 7.50 10.44 8.35
C ILE A 115 8.22 11.63 8.98
N PRO A 116 7.97 11.92 10.28
CA PRO A 116 8.55 13.09 10.92
C PRO A 116 10.05 12.91 11.08
N ASN A 117 10.80 13.88 10.61
CA ASN A 117 12.24 14.14 10.81
C ASN A 117 13.07 12.91 11.20
N PRO A 118 13.42 12.03 10.28
CA PRO A 118 14.11 10.78 10.61
C PRO A 118 15.46 11.06 11.26
N VAL A 119 15.62 10.61 12.50
CA VAL A 119 16.84 10.78 13.31
C VAL A 119 17.55 9.44 13.37
N ASN A 120 18.79 9.42 12.89
CA ASN A 120 19.68 8.28 13.01
C ASN A 120 21.11 8.78 13.15
N ALA A 121 21.73 8.56 14.30
CA ALA A 121 23.08 9.00 14.59
C ALA A 121 24.15 8.25 13.76
N MET A 122 23.84 7.04 13.28
CA MET A 122 24.79 6.23 12.51
C MET A 122 24.91 6.66 11.05
N ALA A 123 23.88 7.31 10.49
CA ALA A 123 23.88 7.76 9.11
C ALA A 123 24.11 9.28 9.02
N LYS A 124 25.20 9.71 8.41
CA LYS A 124 25.51 11.13 8.19
C LYS A 124 24.62 11.76 7.14
N GLU A 125 24.30 11.02 6.09
CA GLU A 125 23.47 11.49 4.97
C GLU A 125 21.99 11.42 5.32
N LYS A 126 21.26 12.52 5.16
CA LYS A 126 19.83 12.60 5.43
C LYS A 126 19.01 11.56 4.66
N ALA A 127 19.36 11.33 3.40
CA ALA A 127 18.67 10.36 2.54
C ALA A 127 18.73 8.90 3.05
N LYS A 128 19.75 8.57 3.85
CA LYS A 128 19.93 7.22 4.42
C LYS A 128 19.32 7.03 5.81
N ARG A 129 18.62 8.05 6.33
CA ARG A 129 18.04 8.02 7.68
C ARG A 129 16.60 7.57 7.74
N PHE A 130 15.97 7.34 6.58
CA PHE A 130 14.56 6.97 6.54
C PHE A 130 14.33 5.56 7.11
N PRO A 131 13.23 5.37 7.85
CA PRO A 131 12.89 4.08 8.47
C PRO A 131 12.32 3.07 7.47
N PHE A 132 12.21 3.40 6.19
CA PHE A 132 11.65 2.55 5.14
C PHE A 132 12.66 2.30 4.03
N ALA A 133 12.66 1.06 3.55
CA ALA A 133 13.40 0.64 2.36
C ALA A 133 12.42 0.09 1.31
N VAL A 134 12.69 0.38 0.06
CA VAL A 134 11.86 -0.04 -1.07
C VAL A 134 12.66 -0.95 -1.98
N LEU A 135 12.13 -2.14 -2.25
CA LEU A 135 12.63 -3.03 -3.27
C LEU A 135 11.98 -2.64 -4.60
N THR A 136 12.76 -2.01 -5.47
CA THR A 136 12.32 -1.62 -6.81
C THR A 136 12.56 -2.73 -7.82
N PRO A 137 11.74 -2.83 -8.89
CA PRO A 137 12.07 -3.71 -10.01
C PRO A 137 13.39 -3.25 -10.65
N THR A 138 14.24 -4.21 -10.98
CA THR A 138 15.42 -3.93 -11.82
C THR A 138 14.89 -3.65 -13.21
N ASN A 139 15.15 -2.47 -13.72
CA ASN A 139 14.92 -2.19 -15.14
C ASN A 139 15.87 -3.10 -15.92
N ALA A 140 15.31 -4.13 -16.58
CA ALA A 140 16.01 -4.99 -17.50
C ALA A 140 16.19 -4.27 -18.83
#